data_e69ae74582a670c11eca33cbb5d512e1
#
_entry.id   e69ae74582a670c11eca33cbb5d512e1
#
_cell.length_a   1.000
_cell.length_b   1.000
_cell.length_c   1.000
_cell.angle_alpha   90.00
_cell.angle_beta   90.00
_cell.angle_gamma   90.00
#
_symmetry.space_group_name_H-M   'P 1'
#
loop_
_entity.id
_entity.type
_entity.pdbx_description
1 polymer ?
#
loop_
_entity_poly.entity_id
_entity_poly.type
_entity_poly.pdbx_seq_one_letter_code
_entity_poly.pdbx_strand_id
1 'polypeptide(L)'
;MELTSPTEYAKHKVQSVQDYAVLAGRSLANLFERPTYVGDMVQQADLIGFGSISIVLSACFFIGVALALNSGTTLGRFGARSLIGELVAIGVVRELGPLLAGLVVAGRNASGMASELGSMVVTEQIDAMRALGTDPMKKLVTPRVVSTMFMLFFLTILGDLLGLIGGNMVASILLGSDSRQYWNTAWQSLVFADVFIGLVKPVIFGFIVATIGCYYGLSTTGGTQGVGRATTEAVVAAMILIIAVDVFVTQLLMVLLGAT
;
A
#
# COMPACT_ATOMS: atom_id res chain seq x y z
N MET A 1 -2.54 -9.85 34.17
CA MET A 1 -1.66 -10.34 33.09
C MET A 1 -1.30 -11.77 33.49
N GLU A 2 -2.21 -12.72 33.18
CA GLU A 2 -1.98 -14.14 33.45
C GLU A 2 -0.89 -14.63 32.51
N LEU A 3 0.12 -15.26 33.10
CA LEU A 3 1.22 -15.92 32.39
C LEU A 3 0.64 -17.10 31.61
N THR A 4 0.13 -16.83 30.43
CA THR A 4 -0.28 -17.90 29.49
C THR A 4 0.94 -18.76 29.19
N SER A 5 0.76 -20.09 29.26
CA SER A 5 1.85 -21.02 28.92
C SER A 5 2.37 -20.74 27.51
N PRO A 6 3.68 -20.96 27.22
CA PRO A 6 4.22 -20.74 25.87
C PRO A 6 3.43 -21.45 24.77
N THR A 7 2.81 -22.57 25.10
CA THR A 7 1.96 -23.35 24.18
C THR A 7 0.62 -22.65 23.88
N GLU A 8 0.01 -21.99 24.85
CA GLU A 8 -1.22 -21.22 24.64
C GLU A 8 -0.96 -19.95 23.85
N TYR A 9 0.16 -19.27 24.09
CA TYR A 9 0.57 -18.12 23.29
C TYR A 9 0.82 -18.50 21.84
N ALA A 10 1.54 -19.61 21.59
CA ALA A 10 1.76 -20.11 20.23
C ALA A 10 0.45 -20.49 19.53
N LYS A 11 -0.45 -21.17 20.23
CA LYS A 11 -1.78 -21.55 19.71
C LYS A 11 -2.62 -20.32 19.34
N HIS A 12 -2.62 -19.29 20.18
CA HIS A 12 -3.35 -18.05 19.91
C HIS A 12 -2.79 -17.33 18.68
N LYS A 13 -1.46 -17.29 18.51
CA LYS A 13 -0.81 -16.72 17.32
C LYS A 13 -1.15 -17.47 16.04
N VAL A 14 -1.11 -18.80 16.08
CA VAL A 14 -1.48 -19.63 14.92
C VAL A 14 -2.96 -19.41 14.55
N GLN A 15 -3.83 -19.33 15.53
CA GLN A 15 -5.25 -19.06 15.31
C GLN A 15 -5.47 -17.67 14.68
N SER A 16 -4.79 -16.64 15.16
CA SER A 16 -4.86 -15.30 14.56
C SER A 16 -4.42 -15.28 13.09
N VAL A 17 -3.37 -16.01 12.74
CA VAL A 17 -2.92 -16.15 11.35
C VAL A 17 -3.94 -16.91 10.50
N GLN A 18 -4.54 -17.96 11.06
CA GLN A 18 -5.58 -18.71 10.37
C GLN A 18 -6.83 -17.85 10.12
N ASP A 19 -7.30 -17.10 11.12
CA ASP A 19 -8.47 -16.24 11.01
C ASP A 19 -8.22 -15.12 9.97
N TYR A 20 -7.03 -14.55 9.95
CA TYR A 20 -6.62 -13.59 8.91
C TYR A 20 -6.63 -14.23 7.51
N ALA A 21 -6.06 -15.42 7.36
CA ALA A 21 -6.01 -16.13 6.08
C ALA A 21 -7.42 -16.46 5.55
N VAL A 22 -8.33 -16.86 6.46
CA VAL A 22 -9.74 -17.10 6.12
C VAL A 22 -10.44 -15.81 5.69
N LEU A 23 -10.20 -14.68 6.38
CA LEU A 23 -10.76 -13.39 6.01
C LEU A 23 -10.25 -12.96 4.62
N ALA A 24 -8.95 -13.02 4.40
CA ALA A 24 -8.32 -12.67 3.13
C ALA A 24 -8.84 -13.54 1.97
N GLY A 25 -8.92 -14.85 2.18
CA GLY A 25 -9.45 -15.78 1.18
C GLY A 25 -10.92 -15.55 0.86
N ARG A 26 -11.76 -15.35 1.89
CA ARG A 26 -13.19 -15.04 1.70
C ARG A 26 -13.41 -13.69 1.00
N SER A 27 -12.58 -12.68 1.29
CA SER A 27 -12.69 -11.38 0.62
C SER A 27 -12.44 -11.48 -0.88
N LEU A 28 -11.49 -12.33 -1.31
CA LEU A 28 -11.23 -12.61 -2.72
C LEU A 28 -12.35 -13.45 -3.36
N ALA A 29 -12.85 -14.48 -2.68
CA ALA A 29 -13.94 -15.30 -3.18
C ALA A 29 -15.21 -14.47 -3.41
N ASN A 30 -15.53 -13.57 -2.48
CA ASN A 30 -16.70 -12.71 -2.54
C ASN A 30 -16.67 -11.68 -3.71
N LEU A 31 -15.51 -11.45 -4.35
CA LEU A 31 -15.42 -10.59 -5.54
C LEU A 31 -16.28 -11.10 -6.70
N PHE A 32 -16.45 -12.41 -6.80
CA PHE A 32 -17.18 -13.07 -7.87
C PHE A 32 -18.61 -13.45 -7.50
N GLU A 33 -19.03 -13.21 -6.24
CA GLU A 33 -20.34 -13.58 -5.76
C GLU A 33 -21.30 -12.38 -5.70
N ARG A 34 -22.58 -12.64 -6.03
CA ARG A 34 -23.65 -11.64 -5.86
C ARG A 34 -24.23 -11.69 -4.44
N PRO A 35 -24.73 -10.54 -3.88
CA PRO A 35 -24.83 -9.21 -4.47
C PRO A 35 -23.49 -8.45 -4.48
N THR A 36 -23.25 -7.68 -5.54
CA THR A 36 -22.10 -6.76 -5.63
C THR A 36 -22.51 -5.38 -5.13
N TYR A 37 -21.82 -4.87 -4.13
CA TYR A 37 -22.09 -3.56 -3.52
C TYR A 37 -21.29 -2.45 -4.20
N VAL A 38 -21.53 -2.23 -5.51
CA VAL A 38 -20.78 -1.26 -6.33
C VAL A 38 -20.87 0.16 -5.77
N GLY A 39 -22.03 0.57 -5.25
CA GLY A 39 -22.18 1.89 -4.63
C GLY A 39 -21.22 2.09 -3.43
N ASP A 40 -21.07 1.06 -2.59
CA ASP A 40 -20.15 1.10 -1.46
C ASP A 40 -18.68 1.09 -1.94
N MET A 41 -18.37 0.38 -3.02
CA MET A 41 -17.03 0.39 -3.62
C MET A 41 -16.64 1.79 -4.11
N VAL A 42 -17.55 2.48 -4.79
CA VAL A 42 -17.30 3.86 -5.27
C VAL A 42 -17.11 4.83 -4.10
N GLN A 43 -17.95 4.73 -3.07
CA GLN A 43 -17.83 5.55 -1.88
C GLN A 43 -16.49 5.31 -1.14
N GLN A 44 -16.09 4.05 -1.00
CA GLN A 44 -14.78 3.71 -0.42
C GLN A 44 -13.61 4.18 -1.30
N ALA A 45 -13.72 4.06 -2.63
CA ALA A 45 -12.72 4.56 -3.55
C ALA A 45 -12.51 6.08 -3.43
N ASP A 46 -13.60 6.84 -3.27
CA ASP A 46 -13.55 8.29 -3.05
C ASP A 46 -12.80 8.61 -1.74
N LEU A 47 -13.19 7.99 -0.64
CA LEU A 47 -12.56 8.20 0.68
C LEU A 47 -11.06 7.84 0.68
N ILE A 48 -10.70 6.73 0.05
CA ILE A 48 -9.32 6.23 -0.02
C ILE A 48 -8.50 7.10 -0.97
N GLY A 49 -9.01 7.35 -2.17
CA GLY A 49 -8.31 8.05 -3.24
C GLY A 49 -8.11 9.52 -2.92
N PHE A 50 -9.19 10.31 -2.93
CA PHE A 50 -9.08 11.75 -2.66
C PHE A 50 -8.50 12.06 -1.30
N GLY A 51 -8.85 11.25 -0.32
CA GLY A 51 -8.28 11.42 1.01
C GLY A 51 -6.78 11.20 1.10
N SER A 52 -6.16 10.36 0.25
CA SER A 52 -4.73 10.05 0.31
C SER A 52 -3.90 10.76 -0.76
N ILE A 53 -4.53 11.36 -1.78
CA ILE A 53 -3.84 11.89 -2.95
C ILE A 53 -2.74 12.90 -2.58
N SER A 54 -3.04 13.90 -1.76
CA SER A 54 -2.10 14.97 -1.42
C SER A 54 -0.88 14.45 -0.67
N ILE A 55 -1.07 13.52 0.28
CA ILE A 55 0.03 12.99 1.09
C ILE A 55 0.90 12.01 0.28
N VAL A 56 0.29 11.15 -0.57
CA VAL A 56 1.03 10.24 -1.44
C VAL A 56 1.84 11.01 -2.47
N LEU A 57 1.22 11.98 -3.14
CA LEU A 57 1.90 12.78 -4.17
C LEU A 57 3.05 13.60 -3.59
N SER A 58 2.86 14.21 -2.41
CA SER A 58 3.93 14.93 -1.72
C SER A 58 5.08 14.00 -1.31
N ALA A 59 4.79 12.84 -0.75
CA ALA A 59 5.81 11.87 -0.35
C ALA A 59 6.62 11.39 -1.57
N CYS A 60 5.97 11.03 -2.67
CA CYS A 60 6.63 10.59 -3.89
C CYS A 60 7.44 11.73 -4.53
N PHE A 61 6.94 12.97 -4.55
CA PHE A 61 7.69 14.11 -5.02
C PHE A 61 9.01 14.28 -4.26
N PHE A 62 8.96 14.29 -2.93
CA PHE A 62 10.16 14.48 -2.10
C PHE A 62 11.13 13.30 -2.17
N ILE A 63 10.66 12.07 -2.39
CA ILE A 63 11.58 10.95 -2.59
C ILE A 63 12.32 11.07 -3.93
N GLY A 64 11.64 11.53 -4.99
CA GLY A 64 12.28 11.82 -6.28
C GLY A 64 13.35 12.92 -6.15
N VAL A 65 13.04 13.99 -5.41
CA VAL A 65 14.00 15.05 -5.04
C VAL A 65 15.20 14.46 -4.30
N ALA A 66 14.98 13.68 -3.25
CA ALA A 66 16.04 13.10 -2.43
C ALA A 66 16.92 12.13 -3.25
N LEU A 67 16.29 11.29 -4.06
CA LEU A 67 17.02 10.34 -4.91
C LEU A 67 17.89 11.06 -5.95
N ALA A 68 17.36 12.11 -6.60
CA ALA A 68 18.13 12.91 -7.56
C ALA A 68 19.31 13.63 -6.90
N LEU A 69 19.15 14.18 -5.69
CA LEU A 69 20.23 14.82 -4.93
C LEU A 69 21.34 13.81 -4.61
N ASN A 70 20.98 12.67 -4.05
CA ASN A 70 21.94 11.63 -3.65
C ASN A 70 22.65 11.03 -4.87
N SER A 71 21.90 10.66 -5.91
CA SER A 71 22.47 10.12 -7.15
C SER A 71 23.32 11.15 -7.87
N GLY A 72 22.86 12.40 -7.95
CA GLY A 72 23.55 13.48 -8.65
C GLY A 72 24.89 13.87 -8.03
N THR A 73 24.97 13.87 -6.69
CA THR A 73 26.25 14.13 -5.99
C THR A 73 27.23 12.98 -6.19
N THR A 74 26.75 11.75 -6.17
CA THR A 74 27.61 10.56 -6.38
C THR A 74 28.06 10.45 -7.83
N LEU A 75 27.14 10.52 -8.79
CA LEU A 75 27.46 10.46 -10.22
C LEU A 75 28.29 11.64 -10.70
N GLY A 76 28.12 12.81 -10.08
CA GLY A 76 28.92 14.00 -10.37
C GLY A 76 30.42 13.80 -10.13
N ARG A 77 30.80 13.02 -9.11
CA ARG A 77 32.19 12.67 -8.81
C ARG A 77 32.82 11.78 -9.89
N PHE A 78 32.00 10.99 -10.58
CA PHE A 78 32.42 10.10 -11.66
C PHE A 78 32.24 10.73 -13.07
N GLY A 79 31.79 11.98 -13.17
CA GLY A 79 31.48 12.61 -14.45
C GLY A 79 30.25 12.05 -15.17
N ALA A 80 29.41 11.25 -14.49
CA ALA A 80 28.31 10.51 -15.07
C ALA A 80 26.93 11.12 -14.76
N ARG A 81 26.81 12.45 -14.66
CA ARG A 81 25.56 13.16 -14.38
C ARG A 81 24.43 12.86 -15.38
N SER A 82 24.77 12.45 -16.59
CA SER A 82 23.81 12.04 -17.63
C SER A 82 22.92 10.87 -17.20
N LEU A 83 23.37 10.04 -16.25
CA LEU A 83 22.63 8.86 -15.78
C LEU A 83 21.66 9.16 -14.62
N ILE A 84 21.53 10.42 -14.17
CA ILE A 84 20.64 10.78 -13.06
C ILE A 84 19.18 10.41 -13.41
N GLY A 85 18.72 10.72 -14.64
CA GLY A 85 17.37 10.42 -15.10
C GLY A 85 17.06 8.92 -15.05
N GLU A 86 18.00 8.09 -15.47
CA GLU A 86 17.89 6.63 -15.43
C GLU A 86 17.75 6.10 -14.01
N LEU A 87 18.65 6.48 -13.09
CA LEU A 87 18.61 6.01 -11.71
C LEU A 87 17.36 6.46 -10.97
N VAL A 88 16.93 7.69 -11.20
CA VAL A 88 15.70 8.20 -10.59
C VAL A 88 14.48 7.48 -11.16
N ALA A 89 14.43 7.25 -12.47
CA ALA A 89 13.29 6.58 -13.11
C ALA A 89 13.14 5.14 -12.62
N ILE A 90 14.20 4.35 -12.67
CA ILE A 90 14.16 2.96 -12.20
C ILE A 90 13.88 2.90 -10.70
N GLY A 91 14.57 3.73 -9.91
CA GLY A 91 14.42 3.74 -8.46
C GLY A 91 13.02 4.15 -7.99
N VAL A 92 12.40 5.14 -8.64
CA VAL A 92 11.05 5.59 -8.29
C VAL A 92 10.01 4.60 -8.81
N VAL A 93 9.98 4.32 -10.11
CA VAL A 93 8.89 3.55 -10.72
C VAL A 93 8.88 2.09 -10.26
N ARG A 94 10.05 1.44 -10.14
CA ARG A 94 10.12 0.02 -9.79
C ARG A 94 10.02 -0.26 -8.29
N GLU A 95 10.56 0.65 -7.44
CA GLU A 95 10.71 0.35 -6.01
C GLU A 95 10.07 1.39 -5.10
N LEU A 96 10.61 2.62 -5.09
CA LEU A 96 10.32 3.60 -4.04
C LEU A 96 8.90 4.17 -4.13
N GLY A 97 8.39 4.40 -5.32
CA GLY A 97 7.04 4.92 -5.52
C GLY A 97 5.96 3.98 -5.00
N PRO A 98 5.92 2.72 -5.49
CA PRO A 98 4.97 1.71 -4.99
C PRO A 98 5.08 1.48 -3.48
N LEU A 99 6.31 1.35 -2.96
CA LEU A 99 6.55 1.12 -1.54
C LEU A 99 6.05 2.29 -0.68
N LEU A 100 6.41 3.54 -1.04
CA LEU A 100 5.97 4.71 -0.30
C LEU A 100 4.45 4.92 -0.38
N ALA A 101 3.86 4.77 -1.56
CA ALA A 101 2.42 4.85 -1.71
C ALA A 101 1.72 3.82 -0.80
N GLY A 102 2.22 2.58 -0.79
CA GLY A 102 1.73 1.52 0.09
C GLY A 102 1.84 1.86 1.58
N LEU A 103 3.00 2.33 2.04
CA LEU A 103 3.23 2.68 3.45
C LEU A 103 2.38 3.87 3.91
N VAL A 104 2.27 4.91 3.08
CA VAL A 104 1.44 6.09 3.37
C VAL A 104 -0.04 5.72 3.46
N VAL A 105 -0.52 4.94 2.50
CA VAL A 105 -1.91 4.44 2.49
C VAL A 105 -2.14 3.47 3.64
N ALA A 106 -1.17 2.63 4.02
CA ALA A 106 -1.28 1.77 5.21
C ALA A 106 -1.47 2.60 6.49
N GLY A 107 -0.65 3.63 6.68
CA GLY A 107 -0.76 4.50 7.86
C GLY A 107 -2.15 5.13 8.01
N ARG A 108 -2.73 5.60 6.92
CA ARG A 108 -4.01 6.29 6.93
C ARG A 108 -5.21 5.33 6.87
N ASN A 109 -5.22 4.43 5.88
CA ASN A 109 -6.42 3.66 5.56
C ASN A 109 -6.56 2.40 6.41
N ALA A 110 -5.46 1.69 6.77
CA ALA A 110 -5.56 0.57 7.69
C ALA A 110 -6.05 1.04 9.08
N SER A 111 -5.53 2.18 9.55
CA SER A 111 -6.01 2.83 10.78
C SER A 111 -7.49 3.21 10.69
N GLY A 112 -7.90 3.89 9.61
CA GLY A 112 -9.28 4.31 9.38
C GLY A 112 -10.25 3.12 9.34
N MET A 113 -9.91 2.08 8.59
CA MET A 113 -10.73 0.86 8.49
C MET A 113 -10.82 0.13 9.83
N ALA A 114 -9.72 0.01 10.56
CA ALA A 114 -9.69 -0.62 11.88
C ALA A 114 -10.51 0.18 12.90
N SER A 115 -10.45 1.51 12.86
CA SER A 115 -11.24 2.38 13.74
C SER A 115 -12.73 2.28 13.44
N GLU A 116 -13.11 2.38 12.17
CA GLU A 116 -14.50 2.35 11.74
C GLU A 116 -15.15 1.01 12.06
N LEU A 117 -14.55 -0.10 11.61
CA LEU A 117 -15.06 -1.44 11.87
C LEU A 117 -15.02 -1.81 13.35
N GLY A 118 -13.95 -1.41 14.06
CA GLY A 118 -13.85 -1.61 15.50
C GLY A 118 -14.94 -0.87 16.27
N SER A 119 -15.27 0.35 15.87
CA SER A 119 -16.41 1.08 16.43
C SER A 119 -17.74 0.39 16.15
N MET A 120 -17.95 -0.15 14.94
CA MET A 120 -19.14 -0.92 14.59
C MET A 120 -19.26 -2.23 15.39
N VAL A 121 -18.14 -2.86 15.73
CA VAL A 121 -18.13 -4.05 16.61
C VAL A 121 -18.53 -3.66 18.03
N VAL A 122 -17.94 -2.61 18.59
CA VAL A 122 -18.21 -2.15 19.97
C VAL A 122 -19.66 -1.68 20.14
N THR A 123 -20.27 -1.13 19.10
CA THR A 123 -21.68 -0.67 19.10
C THR A 123 -22.67 -1.75 18.62
N GLU A 124 -22.24 -3.01 18.49
CA GLU A 124 -23.05 -4.17 18.09
C GLU A 124 -23.70 -4.06 16.69
N GLN A 125 -23.25 -3.09 15.86
CA GLN A 125 -23.77 -2.93 14.49
C GLN A 125 -23.48 -4.14 13.61
N ILE A 126 -22.32 -4.78 13.80
CA ILE A 126 -21.96 -6.00 13.06
C ILE A 126 -22.90 -7.15 13.38
N ASP A 127 -23.29 -7.32 14.65
CA ASP A 127 -24.19 -8.38 15.08
C ASP A 127 -25.64 -8.09 14.66
N ALA A 128 -26.05 -6.82 14.70
CA ALA A 128 -27.34 -6.41 14.14
C ALA A 128 -27.44 -6.70 12.63
N MET A 129 -26.38 -6.46 11.86
CA MET A 129 -26.33 -6.81 10.42
C MET A 129 -26.47 -8.32 10.20
N ARG A 130 -25.79 -9.14 11.00
CA ARG A 130 -25.92 -10.62 10.95
C ARG A 130 -27.34 -11.07 11.27
N ALA A 131 -27.94 -10.47 12.30
CA ALA A 131 -29.34 -10.79 12.70
C ALA A 131 -30.37 -10.46 11.59
N LEU A 132 -30.05 -9.41 10.77
CA LEU A 132 -30.87 -9.05 9.62
C LEU A 132 -30.53 -9.87 8.34
N GLY A 133 -29.66 -10.89 8.43
CA GLY A 133 -29.30 -11.76 7.32
C GLY A 133 -28.30 -11.15 6.35
N THR A 134 -27.66 -10.02 6.70
CA THR A 134 -26.63 -9.41 5.87
C THR A 134 -25.25 -9.92 6.27
N ASP A 135 -24.46 -10.40 5.30
CA ASP A 135 -23.08 -10.83 5.53
C ASP A 135 -22.15 -9.61 5.64
N PRO A 136 -21.57 -9.34 6.84
CA PRO A 136 -20.65 -8.22 7.03
C PRO A 136 -19.40 -8.30 6.14
N MET A 137 -18.94 -9.52 5.80
CA MET A 137 -17.79 -9.71 4.93
C MET A 137 -18.06 -9.14 3.52
N LYS A 138 -19.23 -9.47 2.95
CA LYS A 138 -19.62 -8.97 1.63
C LYS A 138 -19.93 -7.49 1.63
N LYS A 139 -20.59 -6.98 2.68
CA LYS A 139 -21.04 -5.59 2.74
C LYS A 139 -19.95 -4.60 3.13
N LEU A 140 -19.03 -4.99 4.02
CA LEU A 140 -18.05 -4.08 4.60
C LEU A 140 -16.62 -4.35 4.13
N VAL A 141 -16.18 -5.62 4.11
CA VAL A 141 -14.78 -5.95 3.81
C VAL A 141 -14.50 -5.93 2.31
N THR A 142 -15.30 -6.64 1.52
CA THR A 142 -15.06 -6.77 0.07
C THR A 142 -15.00 -5.41 -0.66
N PRO A 143 -15.92 -4.44 -0.44
CA PRO A 143 -15.83 -3.12 -1.06
C PRO A 143 -14.55 -2.38 -0.70
N ARG A 144 -14.10 -2.45 0.57
CA ARG A 144 -12.85 -1.82 1.02
C ARG A 144 -11.62 -2.40 0.35
N VAL A 145 -11.58 -3.75 0.23
CA VAL A 145 -10.46 -4.44 -0.42
C VAL A 145 -10.35 -4.03 -1.88
N VAL A 146 -11.45 -4.10 -2.64
CA VAL A 146 -11.45 -3.74 -4.06
C VAL A 146 -11.05 -2.30 -4.27
N SER A 147 -11.66 -1.40 -3.53
CA SER A 147 -11.41 0.04 -3.66
C SER A 147 -9.97 0.40 -3.30
N THR A 148 -9.39 -0.23 -2.27
CA THR A 148 -8.00 0.02 -1.88
C THR A 148 -7.03 -0.47 -2.95
N MET A 149 -7.22 -1.67 -3.49
CA MET A 149 -6.40 -2.22 -4.57
C MET A 149 -6.41 -1.30 -5.80
N PHE A 150 -7.60 -0.88 -6.20
CA PHE A 150 -7.79 -0.03 -7.36
C PHE A 150 -7.22 1.39 -7.16
N MET A 151 -7.54 2.01 -6.02
CA MET A 151 -7.08 3.39 -5.77
C MET A 151 -5.58 3.46 -5.53
N LEU A 152 -4.97 2.48 -4.86
CA LEU A 152 -3.53 2.48 -4.64
C LEU A 152 -2.76 2.33 -5.95
N PHE A 153 -3.29 1.55 -6.90
CA PHE A 153 -2.74 1.47 -8.25
C PHE A 153 -2.66 2.85 -8.93
N PHE A 154 -3.76 3.62 -8.94
CA PHE A 154 -3.76 4.95 -9.53
C PHE A 154 -2.94 5.98 -8.75
N LEU A 155 -2.99 5.93 -7.42
CA LEU A 155 -2.18 6.80 -6.57
C LEU A 155 -0.68 6.61 -6.81
N THR A 156 -0.26 5.36 -7.05
CA THR A 156 1.15 5.06 -7.37
C THR A 156 1.54 5.65 -8.72
N ILE A 157 0.74 5.48 -9.76
CA ILE A 157 1.03 6.08 -11.08
C ILE A 157 1.21 7.60 -10.98
N LEU A 158 0.29 8.27 -10.28
CA LEU A 158 0.39 9.71 -10.08
C LEU A 158 1.58 10.10 -9.20
N GLY A 159 1.86 9.29 -8.19
CA GLY A 159 3.03 9.45 -7.31
C GLY A 159 4.34 9.34 -8.07
N ASP A 160 4.49 8.30 -8.90
CA ASP A 160 5.68 8.08 -9.72
C ASP A 160 5.93 9.25 -10.67
N LEU A 161 4.88 9.75 -11.33
CA LEU A 161 4.98 10.93 -12.19
C LEU A 161 5.50 12.15 -11.41
N LEU A 162 4.97 12.41 -10.21
CA LEU A 162 5.45 13.52 -9.39
C LEU A 162 6.86 13.27 -8.83
N GLY A 163 7.22 12.05 -8.55
CA GLY A 163 8.58 11.68 -8.17
C GLY A 163 9.59 11.97 -9.28
N LEU A 164 9.26 11.61 -10.51
CA LEU A 164 10.08 11.95 -11.69
C LEU A 164 10.19 13.47 -11.92
N ILE A 165 9.10 14.20 -11.75
CA ILE A 165 9.09 15.67 -11.85
C ILE A 165 9.97 16.29 -10.75
N GLY A 166 9.87 15.82 -9.51
CA GLY A 166 10.70 16.26 -8.40
C GLY A 166 12.19 16.01 -8.65
N GLY A 167 12.52 14.82 -9.18
CA GLY A 167 13.87 14.45 -9.58
C GLY A 167 14.43 15.35 -10.70
N ASN A 168 13.63 15.62 -11.75
CA ASN A 168 14.01 16.52 -12.83
C ASN A 168 14.25 17.96 -12.33
N MET A 169 13.39 18.44 -11.43
CA MET A 169 13.55 19.80 -10.87
C MET A 169 14.91 19.97 -10.19
N VAL A 170 15.32 19.00 -9.40
CA VAL A 170 16.63 19.01 -8.74
C VAL A 170 17.78 18.83 -9.75
N ALA A 171 17.64 17.89 -10.67
CA ALA A 171 18.66 17.63 -11.68
C ALA A 171 18.96 18.88 -12.52
N SER A 172 17.92 19.63 -12.91
CA SER A 172 18.07 20.82 -13.74
C SER A 172 18.51 22.06 -12.94
N ILE A 173 17.86 22.36 -11.80
CA ILE A 173 18.10 23.60 -11.06
C ILE A 173 19.37 23.55 -10.21
N LEU A 174 19.59 22.44 -9.49
CA LEU A 174 20.69 22.34 -8.53
C LEU A 174 21.94 21.69 -9.11
N LEU A 175 21.77 20.71 -10.00
CA LEU A 175 22.90 19.93 -10.54
C LEU A 175 23.34 20.39 -11.92
N GLY A 176 22.62 21.33 -12.55
CA GLY A 176 22.97 21.90 -13.86
C GLY A 176 22.86 20.90 -15.00
N SER A 177 22.07 19.83 -14.84
CA SER A 177 21.83 18.84 -15.90
C SER A 177 20.76 19.37 -16.88
N ASP A 178 20.86 19.04 -18.16
CA ASP A 178 19.82 19.39 -19.13
C ASP A 178 18.55 18.57 -18.87
N SER A 179 17.42 19.26 -18.67
CA SER A 179 16.11 18.64 -18.43
C SER A 179 15.70 17.71 -19.58
N ARG A 180 16.03 18.06 -20.84
CA ARG A 180 15.76 17.18 -21.99
C ARG A 180 16.56 15.88 -21.88
N GLN A 181 17.81 15.96 -21.49
CA GLN A 181 18.66 14.78 -21.29
C GLN A 181 18.11 13.90 -20.15
N TYR A 182 17.69 14.51 -19.02
CA TYR A 182 17.07 13.79 -17.91
C TYR A 182 15.86 12.96 -18.37
N TRP A 183 14.91 13.58 -19.07
CA TRP A 183 13.73 12.87 -19.55
C TRP A 183 14.04 11.80 -20.59
N ASN A 184 14.99 12.07 -21.51
CA ASN A 184 15.40 11.07 -22.49
C ASN A 184 16.01 9.84 -21.83
N THR A 185 16.92 10.00 -20.87
CA THR A 185 17.51 8.87 -20.14
C THR A 185 16.49 8.16 -19.27
N ALA A 186 15.60 8.89 -18.61
CA ALA A 186 14.52 8.31 -17.81
C ALA A 186 13.58 7.41 -18.64
N TRP A 187 13.14 7.85 -19.81
CA TRP A 187 12.27 7.07 -20.68
C TRP A 187 12.96 5.90 -21.37
N GLN A 188 14.21 6.07 -21.76
CA GLN A 188 14.96 5.02 -22.45
C GLN A 188 15.40 3.88 -21.51
N SER A 189 15.59 4.18 -20.24
CA SER A 189 16.02 3.19 -19.26
C SER A 189 14.87 2.33 -18.72
N LEU A 190 13.62 2.85 -18.73
CA LEU A 190 12.46 2.09 -18.25
C LEU A 190 12.10 1.00 -19.25
N VAL A 191 12.38 -0.24 -18.89
CA VAL A 191 11.91 -1.42 -19.63
C VAL A 191 10.54 -1.86 -19.16
N PHE A 192 9.84 -2.63 -19.99
CA PHE A 192 8.51 -3.13 -19.66
C PHE A 192 8.45 -3.83 -18.29
N ALA A 193 9.49 -4.59 -17.94
CA ALA A 193 9.57 -5.28 -16.67
C ALA A 193 9.53 -4.32 -15.46
N ASP A 194 10.24 -3.18 -15.51
CA ASP A 194 10.27 -2.22 -14.41
C ASP A 194 8.89 -1.60 -14.15
N VAL A 195 8.22 -1.18 -15.22
CA VAL A 195 6.88 -0.61 -15.13
C VAL A 195 5.87 -1.65 -14.65
N PHE A 196 5.95 -2.88 -15.16
CA PHE A 196 5.05 -3.97 -14.76
C PHE A 196 5.23 -4.33 -13.29
N ILE A 197 6.47 -4.46 -12.81
CA ILE A 197 6.78 -4.72 -11.40
C ILE A 197 6.21 -3.58 -10.54
N GLY A 198 6.48 -2.33 -10.91
CA GLY A 198 6.00 -1.15 -10.20
C GLY A 198 4.48 -1.04 -10.13
N LEU A 199 3.74 -1.53 -11.14
CA LEU A 199 2.27 -1.48 -11.16
C LEU A 199 1.58 -2.68 -10.50
N VAL A 200 2.23 -3.84 -10.45
CA VAL A 200 1.66 -5.02 -9.75
C VAL A 200 1.76 -4.87 -8.23
N LYS A 201 2.85 -4.31 -7.72
CA LYS A 201 3.07 -4.11 -6.29
C LYS A 201 1.94 -3.35 -5.58
N PRO A 202 1.47 -2.18 -6.05
CA PRO A 202 0.39 -1.45 -5.40
C PRO A 202 -0.91 -2.24 -5.25
N VAL A 203 -1.22 -3.11 -6.21
CA VAL A 203 -2.41 -3.96 -6.14
C VAL A 203 -2.28 -4.94 -4.98
N ILE A 204 -1.11 -5.57 -4.82
CA ILE A 204 -0.83 -6.49 -3.71
C ILE A 204 -0.83 -5.73 -2.38
N PHE A 205 -0.19 -4.56 -2.32
CA PHE A 205 -0.16 -3.74 -1.11
C PHE A 205 -1.54 -3.23 -0.72
N GLY A 206 -2.36 -2.84 -1.69
CA GLY A 206 -3.76 -2.46 -1.45
C GLY A 206 -4.58 -3.59 -0.83
N PHE A 207 -4.39 -4.82 -1.30
CA PHE A 207 -4.98 -6.00 -0.70
C PHE A 207 -4.52 -6.20 0.75
N ILE A 208 -3.23 -6.10 1.03
CA ILE A 208 -2.65 -6.24 2.38
C ILE A 208 -3.22 -5.17 3.32
N VAL A 209 -3.19 -3.90 2.92
CA VAL A 209 -3.68 -2.78 3.73
C VAL A 209 -5.14 -2.98 4.13
N ALA A 210 -5.99 -3.29 3.16
CA ALA A 210 -7.41 -3.43 3.40
C ALA A 210 -7.76 -4.66 4.24
N THR A 211 -7.15 -5.80 3.95
CA THR A 211 -7.43 -7.04 4.70
C THR A 211 -6.93 -6.96 6.13
N ILE A 212 -5.75 -6.37 6.38
CA ILE A 212 -5.23 -6.15 7.73
C ILE A 212 -6.09 -5.14 8.50
N GLY A 213 -6.41 -4.00 7.90
CA GLY A 213 -7.27 -3.00 8.54
C GLY A 213 -8.64 -3.56 8.93
N CYS A 214 -9.25 -4.34 8.03
CA CYS A 214 -10.52 -5.01 8.30
C CYS A 214 -10.39 -6.11 9.37
N TYR A 215 -9.31 -6.89 9.33
CA TYR A 215 -9.08 -7.96 10.30
C TYR A 215 -8.98 -7.42 11.74
N TYR A 216 -8.12 -6.44 11.96
CA TYR A 216 -7.96 -5.83 13.28
C TYR A 216 -9.21 -5.10 13.74
N GLY A 217 -9.92 -4.43 12.83
CA GLY A 217 -11.19 -3.78 13.14
C GLY A 217 -12.27 -4.78 13.60
N LEU A 218 -12.47 -5.84 12.85
CA LEU A 218 -13.48 -6.88 13.18
C LEU A 218 -13.10 -7.73 14.40
N SER A 219 -11.82 -7.79 14.76
CA SER A 219 -11.31 -8.50 15.93
C SER A 219 -11.22 -7.63 17.18
N THR A 220 -11.75 -6.39 17.13
CA THR A 220 -11.69 -5.46 18.26
C THR A 220 -12.43 -5.97 19.48
N THR A 221 -11.79 -5.91 20.64
CA THR A 221 -12.35 -6.25 21.95
C THR A 221 -11.96 -5.19 22.97
N GLY A 222 -12.75 -5.03 24.05
CA GLY A 222 -12.41 -4.10 25.13
C GLY A 222 -12.90 -2.66 24.92
N GLY A 223 -13.98 -2.48 24.15
CA GLY A 223 -14.63 -1.19 23.98
C GLY A 223 -13.79 -0.16 23.23
N THR A 224 -13.95 1.13 23.55
CA THR A 224 -13.27 2.24 22.86
C THR A 224 -11.74 2.21 22.98
N GLN A 225 -11.21 1.71 24.10
CA GLN A 225 -9.75 1.53 24.24
C GLN A 225 -9.23 0.42 23.32
N GLY A 226 -10.03 -0.62 23.09
CA GLY A 226 -9.73 -1.68 22.13
C GLY A 226 -9.65 -1.16 20.69
N VAL A 227 -10.52 -0.23 20.30
CA VAL A 227 -10.50 0.42 18.99
C VAL A 227 -9.16 1.15 18.78
N GLY A 228 -8.70 1.92 19.77
CA GLY A 228 -7.40 2.62 19.69
C GLY A 228 -6.21 1.65 19.55
N ARG A 229 -6.26 0.49 20.24
CA ARG A 229 -5.23 -0.55 20.09
C ARG A 229 -5.28 -1.19 18.70
N ALA A 230 -6.45 -1.58 18.24
CA ALA A 230 -6.65 -2.19 16.93
C ALA A 230 -6.14 -1.31 15.79
N THR A 231 -6.37 0.02 15.86
CA THR A 231 -5.86 0.96 14.86
C THR A 231 -4.33 0.97 14.79
N THR A 232 -3.66 1.00 15.94
CA THR A 232 -2.18 0.99 15.98
C THR A 232 -1.62 -0.33 15.49
N GLU A 233 -2.19 -1.45 15.93
CA GLU A 233 -1.77 -2.79 15.52
C GLU A 233 -1.98 -3.02 14.02
N ALA A 234 -3.09 -2.54 13.47
CA ALA A 234 -3.37 -2.61 12.03
C ALA A 234 -2.30 -1.89 11.19
N VAL A 235 -1.94 -0.66 11.58
CA VAL A 235 -0.91 0.11 10.87
C VAL A 235 0.44 -0.60 10.92
N VAL A 236 0.88 -1.00 12.11
CA VAL A 236 2.17 -1.65 12.29
C VAL A 236 2.25 -2.97 11.51
N ALA A 237 1.19 -3.80 11.61
CA ALA A 237 1.15 -5.07 10.90
C ALA A 237 1.13 -4.88 9.37
N ALA A 238 0.36 -3.91 8.86
CA ALA A 238 0.30 -3.61 7.43
C ALA A 238 1.65 -3.13 6.90
N MET A 239 2.32 -2.19 7.60
CA MET A 239 3.62 -1.68 7.18
C MET A 239 4.70 -2.77 7.17
N ILE A 240 4.78 -3.58 8.22
CA ILE A 240 5.75 -4.69 8.29
C ILE A 240 5.51 -5.69 7.15
N LEU A 241 4.25 -6.04 6.90
CA LEU A 241 3.93 -7.01 5.85
C LEU A 241 4.19 -6.45 4.45
N ILE A 242 3.92 -5.16 4.20
CA ILE A 242 4.26 -4.50 2.94
C ILE A 242 5.75 -4.58 2.69
N ILE A 243 6.59 -4.17 3.66
CA ILE A 243 8.05 -4.19 3.50
C ILE A 243 8.57 -5.62 3.25
N ALA A 244 8.04 -6.60 3.98
CA ALA A 244 8.43 -8.00 3.80
C ALA A 244 8.01 -8.52 2.41
N VAL A 245 6.76 -8.28 2.00
CA VAL A 245 6.22 -8.74 0.72
C VAL A 245 6.86 -8.01 -0.46
N ASP A 246 7.23 -6.73 -0.31
CA ASP A 246 7.91 -5.95 -1.36
C ASP A 246 9.15 -6.66 -1.89
N VAL A 247 10.04 -7.09 -0.99
CA VAL A 247 11.26 -7.81 -1.36
C VAL A 247 10.95 -9.11 -2.10
N PHE A 248 9.98 -9.90 -1.60
CA PHE A 248 9.61 -11.16 -2.22
C PHE A 248 8.98 -10.96 -3.60
N VAL A 249 8.07 -9.99 -3.74
CA VAL A 249 7.39 -9.70 -5.00
C VAL A 249 8.38 -9.19 -6.04
N THR A 250 9.28 -8.29 -5.66
CA THR A 250 10.33 -7.80 -6.57
C THR A 250 11.18 -8.95 -7.07
N GLN A 251 11.72 -9.75 -6.17
CA GLN A 251 12.59 -10.88 -6.55
C GLN A 251 11.86 -11.90 -7.42
N LEU A 252 10.62 -12.23 -7.05
CA LEU A 252 9.81 -13.18 -7.82
C LEU A 252 9.53 -12.67 -9.23
N LEU A 253 9.11 -11.40 -9.36
CA LEU A 253 8.76 -10.82 -10.67
C LEU A 253 10.01 -10.59 -11.54
N MET A 254 11.16 -10.21 -10.94
CA MET A 254 12.42 -10.11 -11.68
C MET A 254 12.84 -11.44 -12.29
N VAL A 255 12.76 -12.54 -11.52
CA VAL A 255 13.09 -13.88 -12.02
C VAL A 255 12.10 -14.33 -13.10
N LEU A 256 10.80 -14.09 -12.91
CA LEU A 256 9.76 -14.48 -13.88
C LEU A 256 9.85 -13.72 -15.21
N LEU A 257 10.26 -12.46 -15.17
CA LEU A 257 10.38 -11.60 -16.35
C LEU A 257 11.76 -11.65 -16.99
N GLY A 258 12.71 -12.41 -16.42
CA GLY A 258 14.08 -12.49 -16.92
C GLY A 258 14.85 -11.17 -16.85
N ALA A 259 14.49 -10.31 -15.89
CA ALA A 259 15.07 -8.97 -15.70
C ALA A 259 16.19 -8.96 -14.64
N THR A 260 16.87 -10.09 -14.47
CA THR A 260 18.00 -10.28 -13.53
C THR A 260 19.31 -9.82 -14.16
#